data_c0d1b12b56f93576431a68c130d6bf3c
#
_entry.id   c0d1b12b56f93576431a68c130d6bf3c
#
_cell.length_a   1.000
_cell.length_b   1.000
_cell.length_c   1.000
_cell.angle_alpha   90.00
_cell.angle_beta   90.00
_cell.angle_gamma   90.00
#
_symmetry.space_group_name_H-M   'P 1'
#
loop_
_entity.id
_entity.type
_entity.pdbx_description
1 polymer ?
#
loop_
_entity_poly.entity_id
_entity_poly.type
_entity_poly.pdbx_seq_one_letter_code
_entity_poly.pdbx_strand_id
1 'polypeptide(L)'
;MLSPTIARRWLSSTPRLRKNRIYPSTIRSESELETLTLMSASTRTPLITLWMTNWCSSCKVVSPLLRQLIKDEKVGESQGGISYAEVEMDSPDMGGLGGLPLRYGINSIPTLLAFDRQEPQITTKVARLEDLKSKAFLTKWLETEAARQGGGGGGGKFGGLFGR
;
A
#
# COMPACT_ATOMS: atom_id res chain seq x y z
N MET A 1 25.41 37.83 36.26
CA MET A 1 25.57 37.01 35.04
C MET A 1 24.42 36.03 34.97
N LEU A 2 23.43 36.31 34.17
CA LEU A 2 22.26 35.44 33.97
C LEU A 2 22.47 34.62 32.71
N SER A 3 22.56 33.30 32.84
CA SER A 3 22.64 32.38 31.71
C SER A 3 21.30 32.29 31.02
N PRO A 4 21.20 32.41 29.68
CA PRO A 4 19.97 32.19 29.01
C PRO A 4 19.68 30.70 28.91
N THR A 5 18.63 30.28 29.58
CA THR A 5 18.05 28.93 29.44
C THR A 5 17.48 28.80 28.05
N ILE A 6 18.16 28.07 27.18
CA ILE A 6 17.66 27.74 25.86
C ILE A 6 16.53 26.72 26.05
N ALA A 7 15.30 27.21 25.98
CA ALA A 7 14.11 26.36 25.90
C ALA A 7 14.18 25.57 24.57
N ARG A 8 14.56 24.30 24.64
CA ARG A 8 14.41 23.39 23.51
C ARG A 8 12.93 23.26 23.22
N ARG A 9 12.47 23.96 22.22
CA ARG A 9 11.17 23.71 21.61
C ARG A 9 11.18 22.30 21.04
N TRP A 10 10.54 21.40 21.74
CA TRP A 10 10.17 20.12 21.17
C TRP A 10 9.15 20.40 20.07
N LEU A 11 9.58 20.31 18.83
CA LEU A 11 8.68 20.29 17.69
C LEU A 11 7.97 18.94 17.74
N SER A 12 6.84 18.91 18.42
CA SER A 12 5.89 17.83 18.36
C SER A 12 5.35 17.80 16.93
N SER A 13 5.94 16.99 16.08
CA SER A 13 5.37 16.69 14.77
C SER A 13 4.15 15.80 15.01
N THR A 14 3.00 16.42 15.17
CA THR A 14 1.72 15.70 15.10
C THR A 14 1.67 14.93 13.77
N PRO A 15 1.38 13.63 13.80
CA PRO A 15 1.20 12.88 12.57
C PRO A 15 0.14 13.57 11.72
N ARG A 16 0.51 14.01 10.53
CA ARG A 16 -0.47 14.59 9.60
C ARG A 16 -1.38 13.46 9.16
N LEU A 17 -2.60 13.43 9.68
CA LEU A 17 -3.65 12.53 9.19
C LEU A 17 -3.84 12.79 7.70
N ARG A 18 -3.54 11.80 6.88
CA ARG A 18 -3.72 11.86 5.43
C ARG A 18 -4.94 11.05 5.06
N LYS A 19 -5.78 11.65 4.23
CA LYS A 19 -6.95 10.97 3.68
C LYS A 19 -6.51 9.91 2.68
N ASN A 20 -7.22 8.80 2.69
CA ASN A 20 -7.09 7.77 1.68
C ASN A 20 -7.49 8.31 0.30
N ARG A 21 -6.83 7.81 -0.73
CA ARG A 21 -7.13 8.13 -2.13
C ARG A 21 -7.44 6.86 -2.89
N ILE A 22 -8.55 6.84 -3.60
CA ILE A 22 -8.90 5.77 -4.54
C ILE A 22 -8.83 6.33 -5.95
N TYR A 23 -8.01 5.71 -6.80
CA TYR A 23 -7.97 6.03 -8.22
C TYR A 23 -9.15 5.36 -8.93
N PRO A 24 -9.97 6.12 -9.67
CA PRO A 24 -11.19 5.57 -10.27
C PRO A 24 -10.93 4.70 -11.49
N SER A 25 -9.82 4.95 -12.20
CA SER A 25 -9.46 4.22 -13.40
C SER A 25 -8.62 3.00 -13.08
N THR A 26 -8.89 1.89 -13.75
CA THR A 26 -8.06 0.69 -13.70
C THR A 26 -6.77 0.94 -14.48
N ILE A 27 -5.65 0.57 -13.88
CA ILE A 27 -4.33 0.63 -14.52
C ILE A 27 -4.23 -0.46 -15.58
N ARG A 28 -3.84 -0.09 -16.80
CA ARG A 28 -3.75 -1.00 -17.94
C ARG A 28 -2.38 -1.03 -18.59
N SER A 29 -1.47 -0.17 -18.18
CA SER A 29 -0.11 -0.10 -18.73
C SER A 29 0.95 0.05 -17.66
N GLU A 30 2.17 -0.35 -17.98
CA GLU A 30 3.33 -0.18 -17.12
C GLU A 30 3.57 1.29 -16.78
N SER A 31 3.43 2.18 -17.77
CA SER A 31 3.63 3.62 -17.60
C SER A 31 2.60 4.27 -16.65
N GLU A 32 1.35 3.81 -16.67
CA GLU A 32 0.34 4.25 -15.70
C GLU A 32 0.69 3.82 -14.28
N LEU A 33 1.13 2.57 -14.10
CA LEU A 33 1.56 2.06 -12.80
C LEU A 33 2.76 2.85 -12.28
N GLU A 34 3.76 3.07 -13.12
CA GLU A 34 4.94 3.86 -12.78
C GLU A 34 4.56 5.28 -12.36
N THR A 35 3.67 5.93 -13.10
CA THR A 35 3.15 7.25 -12.75
C THR A 35 2.49 7.27 -11.38
N LEU A 36 1.63 6.29 -11.08
CA LEU A 36 0.93 6.23 -9.79
C LEU A 36 1.87 5.88 -8.63
N THR A 37 2.87 5.04 -8.85
CA THR A 37 3.90 4.77 -7.82
C THR A 37 4.72 6.01 -7.49
N LEU A 38 5.06 6.80 -8.51
CA LEU A 38 5.76 8.06 -8.33
C LEU A 38 4.92 9.11 -7.59
N MET A 39 3.62 9.23 -7.95
CA MET A 39 2.68 10.12 -7.26
C MET A 39 2.49 9.71 -5.80
N SER A 40 2.38 8.42 -5.54
CA SER A 40 2.26 7.86 -4.20
C SER A 40 3.51 8.18 -3.35
N ALA A 41 4.70 8.02 -3.92
CA ALA A 41 5.95 8.38 -3.27
C ALA A 41 6.02 9.88 -2.92
N SER A 42 5.61 10.74 -3.85
CA SER A 42 5.61 12.21 -3.65
C SER A 42 4.64 12.64 -2.54
N THR A 43 3.50 11.96 -2.41
CA THR A 43 2.52 12.22 -1.35
C THR A 43 2.85 11.50 -0.05
N ARG A 44 3.90 10.68 -0.02
CA ARG A 44 4.30 9.86 1.14
C ARG A 44 3.19 8.96 1.65
N THR A 45 2.47 8.35 0.75
CA THR A 45 1.47 7.32 1.05
C THR A 45 1.81 6.07 0.25
N PRO A 46 1.72 4.86 0.81
CA PRO A 46 1.90 3.65 0.01
C PRO A 46 0.79 3.52 -1.03
N LEU A 47 1.12 2.96 -2.18
CA LEU A 47 0.15 2.58 -3.19
C LEU A 47 -0.22 1.11 -3.03
N ILE A 48 -1.47 0.86 -2.73
CA ILE A 48 -2.05 -0.49 -2.67
C ILE A 48 -2.63 -0.81 -4.04
N THR A 49 -2.20 -1.90 -4.64
CA THR A 49 -2.71 -2.36 -5.93
C THR A 49 -3.42 -3.71 -5.81
N LEU A 50 -4.63 -3.80 -6.37
CA LEU A 50 -5.33 -5.06 -6.56
C LEU A 50 -5.14 -5.51 -8.01
N TRP A 51 -4.40 -6.59 -8.19
CA TRP A 51 -4.19 -7.23 -9.49
C TRP A 51 -5.35 -8.15 -9.81
N MET A 52 -6.04 -7.87 -10.89
CA MET A 52 -7.30 -8.48 -11.24
C MET A 52 -7.48 -8.60 -12.75
N THR A 53 -8.56 -9.26 -13.16
CA THR A 53 -9.07 -9.26 -14.54
C THR A 53 -10.57 -9.06 -14.53
N ASN A 54 -11.13 -8.62 -15.65
CA ASN A 54 -12.57 -8.35 -15.75
C ASN A 54 -13.45 -9.59 -15.63
N TRP A 55 -12.94 -10.75 -15.99
CA TRP A 55 -13.65 -12.04 -15.93
C TRP A 55 -13.50 -12.79 -14.60
N CYS A 56 -12.70 -12.30 -13.68
CA CYS A 56 -12.41 -12.95 -12.40
C CYS A 56 -13.58 -12.76 -11.41
N SER A 57 -14.30 -13.82 -11.09
CA SER A 57 -15.41 -13.79 -10.13
C SER A 57 -14.99 -13.45 -8.70
N SER A 58 -13.86 -13.97 -8.24
CA SER A 58 -13.31 -13.65 -6.90
C SER A 58 -12.89 -12.19 -6.79
N CYS A 59 -12.35 -11.60 -7.87
CA CYS A 59 -11.98 -10.19 -7.90
C CYS A 59 -13.22 -9.29 -7.70
N LYS A 60 -14.37 -9.69 -8.24
CA LYS A 60 -15.64 -8.96 -8.07
C LYS A 60 -16.15 -8.94 -6.63
N VAL A 61 -15.67 -9.83 -5.78
CA VAL A 61 -15.96 -9.87 -4.34
C VAL A 61 -14.94 -9.05 -3.57
N VAL A 62 -13.67 -9.19 -3.90
CA VAL A 62 -12.56 -8.55 -3.17
C VAL A 62 -12.51 -7.03 -3.43
N SER A 63 -12.71 -6.59 -4.67
CA SER A 63 -12.66 -5.17 -5.03
C SER A 63 -13.66 -4.31 -4.24
N PRO A 64 -14.95 -4.63 -4.16
CA PRO A 64 -15.90 -3.85 -3.37
C PRO A 64 -15.56 -3.83 -1.87
N LEU A 65 -15.07 -4.95 -1.33
CA LEU A 65 -14.68 -5.03 0.08
C LEU A 65 -13.51 -4.10 0.40
N LEU A 66 -12.48 -4.06 -0.46
CA LEU A 66 -11.36 -3.13 -0.30
C LEU A 66 -11.82 -1.67 -0.41
N ARG A 67 -12.65 -1.36 -1.39
CA ARG A 67 -13.19 0.00 -1.56
C ARG A 67 -14.00 0.44 -0.35
N GLN A 68 -14.81 -0.43 0.23
CA GLN A 68 -15.55 -0.16 1.47
C GLN A 68 -14.60 0.14 2.63
N LEU A 69 -13.60 -0.70 2.87
CA LEU A 69 -12.62 -0.51 3.94
C LEU A 69 -11.86 0.81 3.81
N ILE A 70 -11.45 1.15 2.60
CA ILE A 70 -10.62 2.32 2.33
C ILE A 70 -11.43 3.61 2.32
N LYS A 71 -12.59 3.60 1.67
CA LYS A 71 -13.41 4.80 1.47
C LYS A 71 -14.35 5.09 2.63
N ASP A 72 -15.11 4.07 3.06
CA ASP A 72 -16.19 4.24 4.02
C ASP A 72 -15.69 4.09 5.46
N GLU A 73 -14.87 3.08 5.71
CA GLU A 73 -14.29 2.82 7.03
C GLU A 73 -12.96 3.54 7.28
N LYS A 74 -12.39 4.17 6.24
CA LYS A 74 -11.16 4.99 6.31
C LYS A 74 -9.97 4.27 6.94
N VAL A 75 -9.89 2.96 6.69
CA VAL A 75 -8.81 2.13 7.19
C VAL A 75 -7.46 2.65 6.69
N GLY A 76 -6.50 2.82 7.58
CA GLY A 76 -5.16 3.31 7.28
C GLY A 76 -4.99 4.83 7.42
N GLU A 77 -6.05 5.64 7.49
CA GLU A 77 -5.89 7.11 7.62
C GLU A 77 -5.18 7.52 8.91
N SER A 78 -5.45 6.81 10.01
CA SER A 78 -4.78 7.07 11.29
C SER A 78 -3.30 6.69 11.29
N GLN A 79 -2.88 5.80 10.41
CA GLN A 79 -1.49 5.37 10.24
C GLN A 79 -0.71 6.18 9.20
N GLY A 80 -1.35 7.04 8.44
CA GLY A 80 -0.69 7.90 7.45
C GLY A 80 -1.36 7.92 6.09
N GLY A 81 -2.45 7.19 5.92
CA GLY A 81 -3.22 7.12 4.68
C GLY A 81 -2.61 6.17 3.64
N ILE A 82 -3.43 5.79 2.70
CA ILE A 82 -3.06 4.92 1.57
C ILE A 82 -3.63 5.48 0.26
N SER A 83 -2.97 5.15 -0.84
CA SER A 83 -3.52 5.27 -2.19
C SER A 83 -3.88 3.88 -2.70
N TYR A 84 -5.00 3.74 -3.38
CA TYR A 84 -5.48 2.46 -3.90
C TYR A 84 -5.79 2.55 -5.38
N ALA A 85 -5.40 1.54 -6.13
CA ALA A 85 -5.71 1.37 -7.54
C ALA A 85 -5.93 -0.11 -7.89
N GLU A 86 -6.72 -0.36 -8.92
CA GLU A 86 -6.90 -1.67 -9.51
C GLU A 86 -6.04 -1.80 -10.77
N VAL A 87 -5.46 -2.97 -10.99
CA VAL A 87 -4.57 -3.26 -12.12
C VAL A 87 -5.14 -4.40 -12.94
N GLU A 88 -5.39 -4.16 -14.22
CA GLU A 88 -5.83 -5.19 -15.15
C GLU A 88 -4.61 -5.99 -15.63
N MET A 89 -4.44 -7.18 -15.03
CA MET A 89 -3.26 -8.01 -15.22
C MET A 89 -3.08 -8.54 -16.64
N ASP A 90 -4.19 -8.79 -17.33
CA ASP A 90 -4.22 -9.32 -18.70
C ASP A 90 -4.26 -8.25 -19.80
N SER A 91 -4.06 -6.99 -19.44
CA SER A 91 -3.92 -5.92 -20.43
C SER A 91 -2.68 -6.14 -21.30
N PRO A 92 -2.77 -5.97 -22.62
CA PRO A 92 -1.63 -6.12 -23.53
C PRO A 92 -0.44 -5.23 -23.18
N ASP A 93 -0.71 -4.03 -22.67
CA ASP A 93 0.30 -3.02 -22.33
C ASP A 93 0.99 -3.28 -20.98
N MET A 94 0.65 -4.39 -20.31
CA MET A 94 1.36 -4.88 -19.11
C MET A 94 2.55 -5.79 -19.42
N GLY A 95 2.92 -5.92 -20.70
CA GLY A 95 4.10 -6.63 -21.15
C GLY A 95 3.91 -8.14 -21.36
N GLY A 96 2.68 -8.64 -21.37
CA GLY A 96 2.37 -10.05 -21.64
C GLY A 96 3.01 -11.02 -20.64
N LEU A 97 3.40 -12.20 -21.13
CA LEU A 97 3.96 -13.29 -20.32
C LEU A 97 5.30 -12.95 -19.62
N GLY A 98 6.07 -12.02 -20.15
CA GLY A 98 7.35 -11.57 -19.58
C GLY A 98 7.26 -10.24 -18.83
N GLY A 99 6.05 -9.69 -18.67
CA GLY A 99 5.84 -8.34 -18.19
C GLY A 99 5.85 -8.18 -16.67
N LEU A 100 5.22 -7.09 -16.22
CA LEU A 100 5.17 -6.71 -14.80
C LEU A 100 4.63 -7.79 -13.87
N PRO A 101 3.56 -8.54 -14.21
CA PRO A 101 3.08 -9.58 -13.31
C PRO A 101 4.16 -10.59 -12.96
N LEU A 102 4.93 -11.03 -13.95
CA LEU A 102 6.02 -11.98 -13.73
C LEU A 102 7.15 -11.36 -12.89
N ARG A 103 7.53 -10.11 -13.16
CA ARG A 103 8.57 -9.40 -12.41
C ARG A 103 8.23 -9.26 -10.92
N TYR A 104 6.95 -9.11 -10.60
CA TYR A 104 6.49 -9.01 -9.21
C TYR A 104 6.04 -10.35 -8.61
N GLY A 105 6.26 -11.46 -9.32
CA GLY A 105 5.87 -12.79 -8.88
C GLY A 105 4.35 -12.92 -8.67
N ILE A 106 3.56 -12.27 -9.52
CA ILE A 106 2.10 -12.36 -9.51
C ILE A 106 1.70 -13.44 -10.51
N ASN A 107 1.27 -14.58 -9.98
CA ASN A 107 0.90 -15.76 -10.74
C ASN A 107 -0.54 -16.24 -10.48
N SER A 108 -1.29 -15.49 -9.72
CA SER A 108 -2.69 -15.72 -9.41
C SER A 108 -3.46 -14.42 -9.25
N ILE A 109 -4.76 -14.45 -9.44
CA ILE A 109 -5.68 -13.34 -9.22
C ILE A 109 -6.85 -13.78 -8.34
N PRO A 110 -7.36 -12.90 -7.49
CA PRO A 110 -6.83 -11.58 -7.12
C PRO A 110 -5.52 -11.66 -6.32
N THR A 111 -4.67 -10.66 -6.48
CA THR A 111 -3.46 -10.49 -5.64
C THR A 111 -3.35 -9.04 -5.19
N LEU A 112 -3.07 -8.81 -3.92
CA LEU A 112 -2.73 -7.50 -3.38
C LEU A 112 -1.22 -7.32 -3.31
N LEU A 113 -0.73 -6.21 -3.83
CA LEU A 113 0.65 -5.79 -3.76
C LEU A 113 0.73 -4.32 -3.37
N ALA A 114 1.50 -4.01 -2.35
CA ALA A 114 1.79 -2.64 -1.96
C ALA A 114 3.08 -2.14 -2.59
N PHE A 115 3.14 -0.85 -2.89
CA PHE A 115 4.35 -0.14 -3.28
C PHE A 115 4.65 0.92 -2.22
N ASP A 116 5.84 0.87 -1.68
CA ASP A 116 6.34 1.88 -0.76
C ASP A 116 7.53 2.59 -1.40
N ARG A 117 7.44 3.91 -1.58
CA ARG A 117 8.50 4.71 -2.22
C ARG A 117 8.93 4.14 -3.57
N GLN A 118 7.96 3.75 -4.39
CA GLN A 118 8.10 3.11 -5.70
C GLN A 118 8.60 1.64 -5.66
N GLU A 119 8.97 1.11 -4.50
CA GLU A 119 9.44 -0.26 -4.36
C GLU A 119 8.28 -1.24 -4.07
N PRO A 120 8.16 -2.33 -4.84
CA PRO A 120 7.14 -3.35 -4.59
C PRO A 120 7.43 -4.13 -3.31
N GLN A 121 6.44 -4.25 -2.45
CA GLN A 121 6.54 -4.96 -1.18
C GLN A 121 6.19 -6.44 -1.36
N ILE A 122 7.08 -7.18 -2.00
CA ILE A 122 6.86 -8.57 -2.39
C ILE A 122 6.64 -9.48 -1.17
N THR A 123 7.30 -9.21 -0.06
CA THR A 123 7.23 -10.03 1.16
C THR A 123 5.87 -9.96 1.86
N THR A 124 5.13 -8.88 1.67
CA THR A 124 3.80 -8.68 2.25
C THR A 124 2.67 -8.86 1.24
N LYS A 125 3.01 -9.29 0.03
CA LYS A 125 2.03 -9.60 -1.03
C LYS A 125 1.01 -10.65 -0.55
N VAL A 126 -0.26 -10.44 -0.84
CA VAL A 126 -1.36 -11.33 -0.45
C VAL A 126 -2.02 -11.93 -1.68
N ALA A 127 -1.98 -13.24 -1.79
CA ALA A 127 -2.59 -13.99 -2.87
C ALA A 127 -3.59 -15.08 -2.39
N ARG A 128 -3.61 -15.38 -1.08
CA ARG A 128 -4.56 -16.35 -0.52
C ARG A 128 -5.96 -15.79 -0.53
N LEU A 129 -6.87 -16.48 -1.18
CA LEU A 129 -8.25 -16.01 -1.34
C LEU A 129 -9.00 -15.90 0.01
N GLU A 130 -8.70 -16.75 0.96
CA GLU A 130 -9.26 -16.69 2.31
C GLU A 130 -8.91 -15.38 3.01
N ASP A 131 -7.65 -14.96 2.92
CA ASP A 131 -7.16 -13.70 3.48
C ASP A 131 -7.78 -12.50 2.76
N LEU A 132 -7.86 -12.57 1.43
CA LEU A 132 -8.45 -11.50 0.60
C LEU A 132 -9.97 -11.32 0.81
N LYS A 133 -10.66 -12.32 1.29
CA LYS A 133 -12.09 -12.27 1.66
C LYS A 133 -12.31 -11.95 3.15
N SER A 134 -11.26 -11.94 3.95
CA SER A 134 -11.33 -11.66 5.38
C SER A 134 -11.23 -10.16 5.65
N LYS A 135 -12.32 -9.55 6.07
CA LYS A 135 -12.36 -8.15 6.46
C LYS A 135 -11.35 -7.83 7.56
N ALA A 136 -11.24 -8.69 8.57
CA ALA A 136 -10.32 -8.51 9.69
C ALA A 136 -8.85 -8.57 9.23
N PHE A 137 -8.51 -9.51 8.35
CA PHE A 137 -7.17 -9.62 7.78
C PHE A 137 -6.82 -8.38 6.95
N LEU A 138 -7.72 -7.98 6.04
CA LEU A 138 -7.49 -6.83 5.16
C LEU A 138 -7.35 -5.53 5.95
N THR A 139 -8.15 -5.33 6.98
CA THR A 139 -8.03 -4.15 7.85
C THR A 139 -6.64 -4.07 8.46
N LYS A 140 -6.18 -5.14 9.10
CA LYS A 140 -4.86 -5.19 9.72
C LYS A 140 -3.72 -5.03 8.71
N TRP A 141 -3.84 -5.66 7.55
CA TRP A 141 -2.85 -5.56 6.47
C TRP A 141 -2.76 -4.13 5.93
N LEU A 142 -3.91 -3.49 5.63
CA LEU A 142 -3.96 -2.10 5.16
C LEU A 142 -3.35 -1.13 6.18
N GLU A 143 -3.64 -1.28 7.46
CA GLU A 143 -3.05 -0.47 8.52
C GLU A 143 -1.53 -0.65 8.60
N THR A 144 -1.05 -1.88 8.45
CA THR A 144 0.38 -2.20 8.44
C THR A 144 1.09 -1.55 7.27
N GLU A 145 0.51 -1.62 6.07
CA GLU A 145 1.08 -0.98 4.88
C GLU A 145 1.02 0.55 4.99
N ALA A 146 -0.08 1.12 5.50
CA ALA A 146 -0.21 2.56 5.74
C ALA A 146 0.87 3.10 6.69
N ALA A 147 1.23 2.34 7.71
CA ALA A 147 2.22 2.72 8.71
C ALA A 147 3.65 2.82 8.16
N ARG A 148 3.96 2.26 6.99
CA ARG A 148 5.30 2.29 6.40
C ARG A 148 5.83 3.70 6.19
N GLN A 149 4.98 4.64 5.78
CA GLN A 149 5.37 6.03 5.54
C GLN A 149 4.77 7.02 6.56
N GLY A 150 3.79 6.58 7.34
CA GLY A 150 3.12 7.42 8.34
C GLY A 150 3.94 7.66 9.62
N GLY A 151 4.90 6.80 9.90
CA GLY A 151 5.79 6.89 11.05
C GLY A 151 7.03 7.74 10.73
N GLY A 152 6.95 9.02 10.87
CA GLY A 152 8.14 9.86 11.02
C GLY A 152 8.82 9.56 12.34
N GLY A 153 9.86 8.74 12.33
CA GLY A 153 10.73 8.51 13.47
C GLY A 153 10.37 7.30 14.36
N GLY A 154 10.83 6.17 13.98
CA GLY A 154 10.85 4.98 14.80
C GLY A 154 11.81 3.98 14.18
N GLY A 155 13.06 4.06 14.60
CA GLY A 155 14.10 3.14 14.16
C GLY A 155 13.64 1.71 14.25
N GLY A 156 13.77 0.98 13.15
CA GLY A 156 13.55 -0.44 13.13
C GLY A 156 14.34 -1.10 14.24
N LYS A 157 13.67 -1.58 15.25
CA LYS A 157 14.22 -2.58 16.12
C LYS A 157 14.33 -3.90 15.34
N PHE A 158 15.34 -3.99 14.51
CA PHE A 158 15.97 -5.27 14.26
C PHE A 158 16.81 -5.62 15.49
N GLY A 159 16.09 -5.96 16.55
CA GLY A 159 16.67 -6.55 17.75
C GLY A 159 16.90 -8.01 17.51
N GLY A 160 18.14 -8.36 17.23
CA GLY A 160 18.85 -9.50 17.71
C GLY A 160 18.17 -10.88 17.64
N LEU A 161 18.48 -11.64 16.61
CA LEU A 161 18.48 -13.09 16.69
C LEU A 161 19.81 -13.64 16.18
N PHE A 162 20.90 -13.22 16.80
CA PHE A 162 22.15 -13.95 16.84
C PHE A 162 22.61 -14.04 18.29
N GLY A 163 22.18 -15.09 18.95
CA GLY A 163 22.62 -15.52 20.25
C GLY A 163 22.61 -17.03 20.30
N ARG A 164 23.76 -17.61 19.94
CA ARG A 164 24.31 -18.94 20.28
C ARG A 164 23.36 -20.13 20.18
#